data_bd4e15f1c6a2449cd7ccf6286f7c0f8a
#
_entry.id   bd4e15f1c6a2449cd7ccf6286f7c0f8a
#
_cell.length_a   1.000
_cell.length_b   1.000
_cell.length_c   1.000
_cell.angle_alpha   90.00
_cell.angle_beta   90.00
_cell.angle_gamma   90.00
#
_symmetry.space_group_name_H-M   'P 1'
#
loop_
_entity.id
_entity.type
_entity.pdbx_description
1 polymer ?
#
loop_
_entity_poly.entity_id
_entity_poly.type
_entity_poly.pdbx_seq_one_letter_code
_entity_poly.pdbx_strand_id
1 'polypeptide(L)'
;DVVDPKTGEMSPRKCDLRAFVVTGKNTHVWYSGLTRYSSVPGQMIVNSSQGGGFKDTWVLAPETGVEHEYGTEVQMANLLSQSRHHSLALVTASKADNLYWLGRYTERAFTTLNQFFPFYDRVMDTDVDAFRPFAHALDLPEDFEDFDGFVESFLYDDSNPDSVRSAVTSAFNNAVILRPELSSRLLQYVELAMTNITDAAKHAADAEDIYNQRDITDDMLAFWGGIENSPVDPTLKAFIFIGKYLERIDLYTRFGLTMEEMEAPLKKLASYSMILDGMPLPS
;
A
#
# COMPACT_ATOMS: atom_id res chain seq x y z
N ASP A 1 0.21 17.09 21.40
CA ASP A 1 0.39 18.41 20.79
C ASP A 1 1.20 18.29 19.51
N VAL A 2 0.94 19.15 18.56
CA VAL A 2 1.63 19.23 17.27
C VAL A 2 2.07 20.67 17.06
N VAL A 3 3.29 20.85 16.56
CA VAL A 3 3.79 22.18 16.16
C VAL A 3 3.16 22.56 14.83
N ASP A 4 2.52 23.72 14.76
CA ASP A 4 2.03 24.27 13.52
C ASP A 4 3.23 24.74 12.67
N PRO A 5 3.43 24.22 11.45
CA PRO A 5 4.61 24.55 10.66
C PRO A 5 4.62 26.01 10.18
N LYS A 6 3.48 26.72 10.24
CA LYS A 6 3.38 28.13 9.81
C LYS A 6 3.62 29.10 10.95
N THR A 7 3.14 28.76 12.16
CA THR A 7 3.22 29.67 13.32
C THR A 7 4.30 29.27 14.33
N GLY A 8 4.76 28.03 14.30
CA GLY A 8 5.69 27.47 15.30
C GLY A 8 5.02 27.17 16.65
N GLU A 9 3.73 27.42 16.78
CA GLU A 9 3.00 27.22 18.03
C GLU A 9 2.57 25.76 18.21
N MET A 10 2.63 25.29 19.45
CA MET A 10 2.11 23.95 19.81
C MET A 10 0.61 24.01 20.06
N SER A 11 -0.13 23.12 19.41
CA SER A 11 -1.57 23.02 19.60
C SER A 11 -2.02 21.55 19.69
N PRO A 12 -3.06 21.28 20.50
CA PRO A 12 -3.59 19.93 20.64
C PRO A 12 -4.26 19.47 19.34
N ARG A 13 -4.00 18.22 18.99
CA ARG A 13 -4.63 17.53 17.82
C ARG A 13 -5.24 16.22 18.28
N LYS A 14 -6.33 15.82 17.63
CA LYS A 14 -6.81 14.46 17.75
C LYS A 14 -5.80 13.52 17.09
N CYS A 15 -5.54 12.41 17.74
CA CYS A 15 -4.68 11.36 17.21
C CYS A 15 -5.34 10.00 17.35
N ASP A 16 -5.02 9.09 16.46
CA ASP A 16 -5.29 7.68 16.57
C ASP A 16 -3.98 6.90 16.70
N LEU A 17 -4.00 5.87 17.52
CA LEU A 17 -2.91 4.91 17.64
C LEU A 17 -3.34 3.60 16.96
N ARG A 18 -2.60 3.20 15.96
CA ARG A 18 -2.74 1.88 15.35
C ARG A 18 -1.74 0.94 15.99
N ALA A 19 -2.23 0.05 16.84
CA ALA A 19 -1.44 -1.06 17.36
C ALA A 19 -1.67 -2.31 16.49
N PHE A 20 -0.61 -3.08 16.30
CA PHE A 20 -0.67 -4.31 15.52
C PHE A 20 -0.68 -5.51 16.45
N VAL A 21 -1.69 -6.36 16.28
CA VAL A 21 -1.87 -7.59 17.06
C VAL A 21 -1.97 -8.76 16.10
N VAL A 22 -1.10 -9.74 16.26
CA VAL A 22 -1.13 -10.98 15.49
C VAL A 22 -1.58 -12.11 16.41
N THR A 23 -2.66 -12.78 16.04
CA THR A 23 -3.23 -13.90 16.79
C THR A 23 -3.05 -15.21 16.01
N GLY A 24 -2.35 -16.15 16.64
CA GLY A 24 -2.18 -17.52 16.18
C GLY A 24 -2.40 -18.49 17.34
N LYS A 25 -1.51 -19.44 17.58
CA LYS A 25 -1.49 -20.22 18.82
C LYS A 25 -1.30 -19.34 20.04
N ASN A 26 -0.54 -18.26 19.90
CA ASN A 26 -0.35 -17.19 20.89
C ASN A 26 -0.74 -15.87 20.25
N THR A 27 -1.12 -14.90 21.09
CA THR A 27 -1.38 -13.52 20.64
C THR A 27 -0.13 -12.69 20.89
N HIS A 28 0.37 -12.06 19.83
CA HIS A 28 1.52 -11.15 19.91
C HIS A 28 1.05 -9.74 19.62
N VAL A 29 1.41 -8.81 20.50
CA VAL A 29 1.24 -7.38 20.27
C VAL A 29 2.58 -6.83 19.82
N TRP A 30 2.60 -6.16 18.68
CA TRP A 30 3.82 -5.55 18.17
C TRP A 30 4.24 -4.38 19.07
N TYR A 31 5.52 -4.31 19.44
CA TYR A 31 6.07 -3.24 20.30
C TYR A 31 6.28 -1.91 19.57
N SER A 32 5.72 -1.72 18.41
CA SER A 32 5.66 -0.45 17.71
C SER A 32 4.24 -0.16 17.31
N GLY A 33 3.94 1.11 17.07
CA GLY A 33 2.63 1.54 16.63
C GLY A 33 2.75 2.72 15.69
N LEU A 34 1.72 2.98 14.94
CA LEU A 34 1.59 4.15 14.08
C LEU A 34 0.62 5.13 14.74
N THR A 35 1.13 6.30 15.13
CA THR A 35 0.28 7.40 15.60
C THR A 35 0.06 8.38 14.46
N ARG A 36 -1.21 8.59 14.09
CA ARG A 36 -1.61 9.64 13.15
C ARG A 36 -2.26 10.79 13.89
N TYR A 37 -2.17 11.99 13.36
CA TYR A 37 -2.85 13.16 13.92
C TYR A 37 -3.59 13.96 12.84
N SER A 38 -4.67 14.63 13.27
CA SER A 38 -5.46 15.49 12.36
C SER A 38 -4.71 16.79 12.06
N SER A 39 -4.80 17.26 10.81
CA SER A 39 -4.22 18.53 10.37
C SER A 39 -4.88 19.76 10.99
N VAL A 40 -6.16 19.65 11.33
CA VAL A 40 -6.97 20.75 11.85
C VAL A 40 -7.31 20.54 13.33
N PRO A 41 -7.21 21.57 14.19
CA PRO A 41 -7.64 21.50 15.58
C PRO A 41 -9.12 21.11 15.67
N GLY A 42 -9.45 20.18 16.56
CA GLY A 42 -10.84 19.76 16.82
C GLY A 42 -11.46 18.80 15.80
N GLN A 43 -10.82 18.56 14.67
CA GLN A 43 -11.30 17.60 13.69
C GLN A 43 -11.19 16.16 14.25
N MET A 44 -12.29 15.40 14.12
CA MET A 44 -12.36 14.02 14.63
C MET A 44 -11.74 12.99 13.69
N ILE A 45 -11.75 13.28 12.39
CA ILE A 45 -11.22 12.38 11.36
C ILE A 45 -9.70 12.56 11.28
N VAL A 46 -8.99 11.48 11.53
CA VAL A 46 -7.53 11.42 11.43
C VAL A 46 -7.18 10.62 10.18
N ASN A 47 -7.01 11.34 9.05
CA ASN A 47 -6.68 10.71 7.78
C ASN A 47 -5.52 11.44 7.10
N SER A 48 -4.53 10.68 6.65
CA SER A 48 -3.38 11.22 5.91
C SER A 48 -3.77 11.82 4.56
N SER A 49 -4.78 11.26 3.87
CA SER A 49 -5.30 11.79 2.61
C SER A 49 -5.96 13.17 2.75
N GLN A 50 -6.31 13.59 3.96
CA GLN A 50 -6.86 14.92 4.27
C GLN A 50 -5.84 15.85 4.93
N GLY A 51 -4.53 15.61 4.70
CA GLY A 51 -3.45 16.45 5.21
C GLY A 51 -3.06 16.19 6.67
N GLY A 52 -3.53 15.10 7.28
CA GLY A 52 -3.06 14.64 8.57
C GLY A 52 -1.60 14.17 8.52
N GLY A 53 -0.92 14.21 9.65
CA GLY A 53 0.48 13.77 9.76
C GLY A 53 0.64 12.56 10.66
N PHE A 54 1.90 12.14 10.77
CA PHE A 54 2.31 10.98 11.58
C PHE A 54 3.23 11.42 12.72
N LYS A 55 3.23 10.63 13.78
CA LYS A 55 4.19 10.73 14.88
C LYS A 55 4.76 9.34 15.16
N ASP A 56 6.04 9.29 15.46
CA ASP A 56 6.65 8.07 15.97
C ASP A 56 6.03 7.70 17.34
N THR A 57 5.77 6.41 17.49
CA THR A 57 5.21 5.85 18.73
C THR A 57 6.30 5.12 19.48
N TRP A 58 6.62 5.61 20.66
CA TRP A 58 7.61 5.00 21.52
C TRP A 58 6.88 4.20 22.59
N VAL A 59 7.15 2.90 22.63
CA VAL A 59 6.65 2.03 23.70
C VAL A 59 7.69 2.00 24.81
N LEU A 60 7.33 2.54 25.96
CA LEU A 60 8.20 2.54 27.13
C LEU A 60 8.24 1.13 27.73
N ALA A 61 9.44 0.65 28.06
CA ALA A 61 9.56 -0.55 28.86
C ALA A 61 8.92 -0.31 30.24
N PRO A 62 8.20 -1.29 30.81
CA PRO A 62 7.69 -1.17 32.16
C PRO A 62 8.85 -0.91 33.14
N GLU A 63 8.68 0.04 34.04
CA GLU A 63 9.64 0.25 35.14
C GLU A 63 9.80 -1.06 35.91
N THR A 64 11.04 -1.49 36.05
CA THR A 64 11.42 -2.76 36.66
C THR A 64 10.88 -2.85 38.10
N GLY A 65 9.86 -3.64 38.30
CA GLY A 65 9.25 -3.86 39.62
C GLY A 65 8.20 -4.95 39.71
N VAL A 66 7.75 -5.48 38.57
CA VAL A 66 6.80 -6.59 38.54
C VAL A 66 7.38 -7.68 37.64
N GLU A 67 7.92 -8.74 38.23
CA GLU A 67 8.23 -9.99 37.55
C GLU A 67 6.92 -10.59 37.03
N HIS A 68 6.50 -10.17 35.84
CA HIS A 68 5.63 -11.00 35.05
C HIS A 68 6.48 -12.01 34.27
N GLU A 69 6.11 -13.28 34.33
CA GLU A 69 6.71 -14.40 33.57
C GLU A 69 6.71 -14.14 32.04
N TYR A 70 7.56 -13.24 31.59
CA TYR A 70 7.89 -12.99 30.16
C TYR A 70 9.26 -13.56 29.81
N GLY A 71 9.63 -14.71 30.39
CA GLY A 71 10.94 -15.31 30.22
C GLY A 71 11.35 -15.65 28.79
N THR A 72 10.39 -15.79 27.89
CA THR A 72 10.63 -16.02 26.45
C THR A 72 10.76 -14.74 25.65
N GLU A 73 10.08 -13.68 26.06
CA GLU A 73 10.09 -12.40 25.31
C GLU A 73 11.35 -11.59 25.57
N VAL A 74 11.87 -11.61 26.77
CA VAL A 74 13.17 -10.96 27.11
C VAL A 74 14.34 -11.65 26.43
N GLN A 75 14.31 -12.97 26.27
CA GLN A 75 15.32 -13.70 25.51
C GLN A 75 15.21 -13.39 24.01
N MET A 76 14.00 -13.28 23.46
CA MET A 76 13.79 -12.89 22.08
C MET A 76 14.21 -11.43 21.84
N ALA A 77 13.86 -10.51 22.73
CA ALA A 77 14.31 -9.12 22.69
C ALA A 77 15.84 -9.01 22.80
N ASN A 78 16.50 -9.81 23.64
CA ASN A 78 17.96 -9.83 23.76
C ASN A 78 18.64 -10.51 22.56
N LEU A 79 18.06 -11.53 21.96
CA LEU A 79 18.56 -12.15 20.71
C LEU A 79 18.39 -11.20 19.52
N LEU A 80 17.28 -10.47 19.44
CA LEU A 80 17.05 -9.42 18.45
C LEU A 80 18.00 -8.24 18.68
N SER A 81 18.33 -7.90 19.95
CA SER A 81 19.25 -6.80 20.27
C SER A 81 20.69 -7.07 19.85
N GLN A 82 21.13 -8.32 19.80
CA GLN A 82 22.53 -8.65 19.53
C GLN A 82 22.87 -8.85 18.04
N SER A 83 21.91 -9.07 17.15
CA SER A 83 22.25 -9.44 15.79
C SER A 83 21.75 -8.54 14.64
N ARG A 84 20.76 -7.67 14.81
CA ARG A 84 20.17 -6.93 13.65
C ARG A 84 19.55 -5.56 13.94
N HIS A 85 19.88 -4.91 15.04
CA HIS A 85 19.30 -3.59 15.38
C HIS A 85 19.65 -2.43 14.43
N HIS A 86 20.47 -2.65 13.38
CA HIS A 86 20.88 -1.53 12.53
C HIS A 86 19.86 -1.16 11.44
N SER A 87 19.08 -2.09 10.90
CA SER A 87 18.17 -1.73 9.78
C SER A 87 16.78 -1.31 10.22
N LEU A 88 16.15 -1.99 11.20
CA LEU A 88 14.81 -1.61 11.70
C LEU A 88 14.83 -0.30 12.48
N ALA A 89 15.92 -0.01 13.21
CA ALA A 89 16.08 1.26 13.95
C ALA A 89 16.13 2.50 13.03
N LEU A 90 16.35 2.32 11.72
CA LEU A 90 16.42 3.39 10.73
C LEU A 90 15.09 3.63 10.00
N VAL A 91 14.07 2.79 10.22
CA VAL A 91 12.77 2.92 9.55
C VAL A 91 11.78 3.57 10.51
N THR A 92 11.47 4.84 10.29
CA THR A 92 10.39 5.53 11.02
C THR A 92 9.03 4.95 10.64
N ALA A 93 8.04 5.08 11.52
CA ALA A 93 6.67 4.63 11.24
C ALA A 93 6.10 5.28 9.98
N SER A 94 6.38 6.56 9.75
CA SER A 94 5.97 7.27 8.53
C SER A 94 6.62 6.69 7.28
N LYS A 95 7.91 6.36 7.33
CA LYS A 95 8.61 5.72 6.21
C LYS A 95 8.03 4.33 5.92
N ALA A 96 7.81 3.52 6.95
CA ALA A 96 7.20 2.20 6.81
C ALA A 96 5.80 2.28 6.19
N ASP A 97 5.00 3.24 6.63
CA ASP A 97 3.65 3.48 6.08
C ASP A 97 3.71 3.85 4.59
N ASN A 98 4.57 4.79 4.20
CA ASN A 98 4.72 5.18 2.79
C ASN A 98 5.23 4.01 1.92
N LEU A 99 6.17 3.20 2.41
CA LEU A 99 6.66 2.01 1.70
C LEU A 99 5.53 0.97 1.50
N TYR A 100 4.78 0.70 2.56
CA TYR A 100 3.65 -0.21 2.53
C TYR A 100 2.57 0.25 1.54
N TRP A 101 2.18 1.53 1.59
CA TRP A 101 1.17 2.07 0.69
C TRP A 101 1.66 2.21 -0.76
N LEU A 102 2.95 2.47 -0.97
CA LEU A 102 3.54 2.38 -2.31
C LEU A 102 3.33 0.99 -2.90
N GLY A 103 3.60 -0.07 -2.11
CA GLY A 103 3.35 -1.44 -2.51
C GLY A 103 1.86 -1.71 -2.81
N ARG A 104 0.96 -1.24 -1.97
CA ARG A 104 -0.48 -1.41 -2.17
C ARG A 104 -0.98 -0.73 -3.44
N TYR A 105 -0.67 0.56 -3.62
CA TYR A 105 -1.20 1.33 -4.74
C TYR A 105 -0.63 0.91 -6.09
N THR A 106 0.65 0.57 -6.17
CA THR A 106 1.24 0.02 -7.40
C THR A 106 0.63 -1.34 -7.76
N GLU A 107 0.38 -2.19 -6.78
CA GLU A 107 -0.27 -3.47 -7.01
C GLU A 107 -1.76 -3.32 -7.37
N ARG A 108 -2.46 -2.37 -6.75
CA ARG A 108 -3.86 -2.07 -7.11
C ARG A 108 -3.97 -1.70 -8.57
N ALA A 109 -3.19 -0.71 -9.03
CA ALA A 109 -3.19 -0.31 -10.43
C ALA A 109 -2.85 -1.49 -11.36
N PHE A 110 -1.82 -2.27 -11.03
CA PHE A 110 -1.40 -3.42 -11.82
C PHE A 110 -2.47 -4.51 -11.89
N THR A 111 -2.95 -4.98 -10.76
CA THR A 111 -3.88 -6.12 -10.71
C THR A 111 -5.25 -5.76 -11.25
N THR A 112 -5.78 -4.57 -10.94
CA THR A 112 -7.09 -4.17 -11.46
C THR A 112 -7.08 -4.00 -12.97
N LEU A 113 -6.03 -3.39 -13.55
CA LEU A 113 -5.90 -3.29 -15.00
C LEU A 113 -5.75 -4.65 -15.68
N ASN A 114 -4.96 -5.57 -15.12
CA ASN A 114 -4.83 -6.92 -15.68
C ASN A 114 -6.14 -7.72 -15.65
N GLN A 115 -7.02 -7.46 -14.69
CA GLN A 115 -8.36 -8.06 -14.68
C GLN A 115 -9.33 -7.30 -15.60
N PHE A 116 -9.13 -6.00 -15.77
CA PHE A 116 -9.99 -5.15 -16.59
C PHE A 116 -9.88 -5.46 -18.08
N PHE A 117 -8.69 -5.64 -18.65
CA PHE A 117 -8.53 -5.83 -20.09
C PHE A 117 -9.27 -7.07 -20.65
N PRO A 118 -9.11 -8.29 -20.07
CA PRO A 118 -9.88 -9.45 -20.53
C PRO A 118 -11.39 -9.28 -20.34
N PHE A 119 -11.77 -8.52 -19.35
CA PHE A 119 -13.16 -8.17 -19.09
C PHE A 119 -13.66 -7.17 -20.14
N TYR A 120 -12.92 -6.09 -20.44
CA TYR A 120 -13.23 -5.11 -21.46
C TYR A 120 -13.44 -5.78 -22.83
N ASP A 121 -12.51 -6.64 -23.25
CA ASP A 121 -12.62 -7.40 -24.50
C ASP A 121 -13.93 -8.22 -24.55
N ARG A 122 -14.31 -8.85 -23.44
CA ARG A 122 -15.57 -9.63 -23.34
C ARG A 122 -16.81 -8.76 -23.45
N VAL A 123 -16.83 -7.61 -22.82
CA VAL A 123 -17.97 -6.69 -22.89
C VAL A 123 -18.16 -6.19 -24.32
N MET A 124 -17.09 -5.82 -24.99
CA MET A 124 -17.14 -5.34 -26.37
C MET A 124 -17.64 -6.41 -27.34
N ASP A 125 -17.38 -7.71 -27.05
CA ASP A 125 -17.77 -8.81 -27.92
C ASP A 125 -19.19 -9.34 -27.69
N THR A 126 -19.77 -9.18 -26.47
CA THR A 126 -20.96 -9.96 -26.11
C THR A 126 -22.09 -9.20 -25.38
N ASP A 127 -21.79 -8.43 -24.34
CA ASP A 127 -22.84 -7.87 -23.48
C ASP A 127 -22.36 -6.60 -22.77
N VAL A 128 -23.02 -5.50 -23.09
CA VAL A 128 -22.72 -4.16 -22.54
C VAL A 128 -22.95 -4.09 -21.03
N ASP A 129 -23.80 -4.93 -20.45
CA ASP A 129 -24.09 -4.93 -19.01
C ASP A 129 -23.17 -5.84 -18.19
N ALA A 130 -22.26 -6.57 -18.84
CA ALA A 130 -21.30 -7.46 -18.18
C ALA A 130 -20.29 -6.74 -17.26
N PHE A 131 -20.25 -5.40 -17.28
CA PHE A 131 -19.40 -4.61 -16.38
C PHE A 131 -19.88 -4.62 -14.91
N ARG A 132 -21.14 -4.84 -14.66
CA ARG A 132 -21.72 -4.78 -13.30
C ARG A 132 -21.08 -5.77 -12.32
N PRO A 133 -20.83 -7.04 -12.66
CA PRO A 133 -20.10 -7.95 -11.79
C PRO A 133 -18.66 -7.50 -11.49
N PHE A 134 -18.00 -6.84 -12.44
CA PHE A 134 -16.67 -6.29 -12.24
C PHE A 134 -16.69 -5.08 -11.28
N ALA A 135 -17.64 -4.17 -11.48
CA ALA A 135 -17.87 -3.04 -10.58
C ALA A 135 -18.18 -3.52 -9.16
N HIS A 136 -19.06 -4.52 -9.02
CA HIS A 136 -19.41 -5.12 -7.74
C HIS A 136 -18.20 -5.74 -7.03
N ALA A 137 -17.34 -6.46 -7.75
CA ALA A 137 -16.13 -7.06 -7.17
C ALA A 137 -15.16 -6.00 -6.60
N LEU A 138 -15.17 -4.79 -7.15
CA LEU A 138 -14.34 -3.68 -6.69
C LEU A 138 -15.04 -2.73 -5.71
N ASP A 139 -16.27 -3.02 -5.30
CA ASP A 139 -17.10 -2.12 -4.47
C ASP A 139 -17.33 -0.74 -5.12
N LEU A 140 -17.35 -0.71 -6.46
CA LEU A 140 -17.65 0.50 -7.21
C LEU A 140 -19.19 0.70 -7.33
N PRO A 141 -19.65 1.94 -7.52
CA PRO A 141 -21.05 2.19 -7.83
C PRO A 141 -21.53 1.36 -9.02
N GLU A 142 -22.77 0.88 -8.96
CA GLU A 142 -23.39 0.08 -10.04
C GLU A 142 -24.42 0.89 -10.84
N ASP A 143 -24.59 2.18 -10.52
CA ASP A 143 -25.60 3.08 -11.08
C ASP A 143 -25.11 3.87 -12.31
N PHE A 144 -24.08 3.38 -12.98
CA PHE A 144 -23.63 3.95 -14.26
C PHE A 144 -24.73 3.76 -15.33
N GLU A 145 -24.99 4.79 -16.11
CA GLU A 145 -25.97 4.76 -17.21
C GLU A 145 -25.54 3.78 -18.31
N ASP A 146 -24.23 3.77 -18.62
CA ASP A 146 -23.65 2.95 -19.66
C ASP A 146 -22.22 2.50 -19.32
N PHE A 147 -21.65 1.71 -20.20
CA PHE A 147 -20.31 1.18 -20.06
C PHE A 147 -19.23 2.25 -20.16
N ASP A 148 -19.42 3.26 -21.01
CA ASP A 148 -18.44 4.33 -21.20
C ASP A 148 -18.30 5.18 -19.94
N GLY A 149 -19.41 5.51 -19.29
CA GLY A 149 -19.41 6.20 -18.00
C GLY A 149 -18.73 5.40 -16.88
N PHE A 150 -18.91 4.07 -16.89
CA PHE A 150 -18.18 3.19 -15.99
C PHE A 150 -16.67 3.24 -16.26
N VAL A 151 -16.25 3.10 -17.51
CA VAL A 151 -14.84 3.12 -17.92
C VAL A 151 -14.18 4.44 -17.56
N GLU A 152 -14.85 5.58 -17.84
CA GLU A 152 -14.34 6.91 -17.49
C GLU A 152 -14.12 7.04 -15.98
N SER A 153 -15.12 6.66 -15.17
CA SER A 153 -15.02 6.72 -13.71
C SER A 153 -13.96 5.77 -13.16
N PHE A 154 -13.91 4.54 -13.66
CA PHE A 154 -12.97 3.53 -13.18
C PHE A 154 -11.52 3.83 -13.55
N LEU A 155 -11.27 4.28 -14.77
CA LEU A 155 -9.89 4.53 -15.21
C LEU A 155 -9.39 5.92 -14.82
N TYR A 156 -10.20 6.97 -15.03
CA TYR A 156 -9.70 8.33 -15.15
C TYR A 156 -10.19 9.33 -14.11
N ASP A 157 -11.27 9.04 -13.39
CA ASP A 157 -11.83 9.98 -12.42
C ASP A 157 -10.93 10.08 -11.18
N ASP A 158 -10.31 11.25 -10.97
CA ASP A 158 -9.46 11.51 -9.81
C ASP A 158 -10.24 11.82 -8.53
N SER A 159 -11.53 12.08 -8.64
CA SER A 159 -12.45 12.20 -7.50
C SER A 159 -12.90 10.85 -6.95
N ASN A 160 -12.81 9.79 -7.77
CA ASN A 160 -13.07 8.42 -7.37
C ASN A 160 -11.80 7.82 -6.72
N PRO A 161 -11.80 7.55 -5.40
CA PRO A 161 -10.62 7.04 -4.71
C PRO A 161 -10.21 5.62 -5.15
N ASP A 162 -11.12 4.90 -5.79
CA ASP A 162 -10.91 3.52 -6.26
C ASP A 162 -10.57 3.45 -7.76
N SER A 163 -10.44 4.60 -8.43
CA SER A 163 -10.00 4.65 -9.82
C SER A 163 -8.53 4.27 -9.99
N VAL A 164 -8.19 3.79 -11.19
CA VAL A 164 -6.79 3.51 -11.56
C VAL A 164 -5.93 4.76 -11.44
N ARG A 165 -6.45 5.91 -11.90
CA ARG A 165 -5.75 7.22 -11.78
C ARG A 165 -5.46 7.59 -10.34
N SER A 166 -6.41 7.40 -9.43
CA SER A 166 -6.21 7.66 -8.00
C SER A 166 -5.17 6.71 -7.38
N ALA A 167 -5.17 5.44 -7.78
CA ALA A 167 -4.17 4.47 -7.33
C ALA A 167 -2.75 4.85 -7.83
N VAL A 168 -2.59 5.16 -9.12
CA VAL A 168 -1.31 5.59 -9.69
C VAL A 168 -0.82 6.90 -9.07
N THR A 169 -1.71 7.88 -8.88
CA THR A 169 -1.39 9.15 -8.22
C THR A 169 -0.90 8.93 -6.78
N SER A 170 -1.57 8.07 -6.04
CA SER A 170 -1.20 7.74 -4.67
C SER A 170 0.14 6.98 -4.62
N ALA A 171 0.39 6.08 -5.57
CA ALA A 171 1.68 5.41 -5.71
C ALA A 171 2.81 6.42 -5.99
N PHE A 172 2.59 7.35 -6.92
CA PHE A 172 3.56 8.39 -7.26
C PHE A 172 3.87 9.30 -6.07
N ASN A 173 2.86 9.76 -5.35
CA ASN A 173 3.04 10.58 -4.15
C ASN A 173 3.88 9.89 -3.08
N ASN A 174 3.63 8.61 -2.82
CA ASN A 174 4.44 7.81 -1.89
C ASN A 174 5.88 7.65 -2.42
N ALA A 175 6.05 7.38 -3.71
CA ALA A 175 7.38 7.23 -4.33
C ALA A 175 8.21 8.52 -4.25
N VAL A 176 7.59 9.68 -4.42
CA VAL A 176 8.24 11.00 -4.27
C VAL A 176 8.73 11.22 -2.85
N ILE A 177 7.93 10.89 -1.84
CA ILE A 177 8.32 10.97 -0.42
C ILE A 177 9.51 10.03 -0.14
N LEU A 178 9.51 8.86 -0.77
CA LEU A 178 10.54 7.82 -0.61
C LEU A 178 11.74 8.00 -1.55
N ARG A 179 11.85 9.12 -2.26
CA ARG A 179 12.95 9.38 -3.20
C ARG A 179 14.36 9.14 -2.65
N PRO A 180 14.66 9.43 -1.36
CA PRO A 180 15.97 9.14 -0.81
C PRO A 180 16.30 7.65 -0.73
N GLU A 181 15.27 6.78 -0.67
CA GLU A 181 15.40 5.33 -0.51
C GLU A 181 15.32 4.59 -1.85
N LEU A 182 14.64 5.19 -2.82
CA LEU A 182 14.44 4.64 -4.15
C LEU A 182 15.50 5.17 -5.12
N SER A 183 15.98 4.32 -6.01
CA SER A 183 16.80 4.82 -7.12
C SER A 183 15.98 5.70 -8.07
N SER A 184 16.63 6.64 -8.76
CA SER A 184 15.96 7.49 -9.75
C SER A 184 15.25 6.67 -10.83
N ARG A 185 15.77 5.49 -11.18
CA ARG A 185 15.16 4.59 -12.15
C ARG A 185 13.85 3.99 -11.64
N LEU A 186 13.78 3.63 -10.36
CA LEU A 186 12.54 3.11 -9.76
C LEU A 186 11.45 4.17 -9.70
N LEU A 187 11.83 5.39 -9.32
CA LEU A 187 10.90 6.52 -9.34
C LEU A 187 10.40 6.81 -10.75
N GLN A 188 11.26 6.71 -11.76
CA GLN A 188 10.91 6.95 -13.17
C GLN A 188 9.80 6.02 -13.68
N TYR A 189 9.77 4.74 -13.29
CA TYR A 189 8.70 3.83 -13.69
C TYR A 189 7.33 4.29 -13.15
N VAL A 190 7.26 4.71 -11.90
CA VAL A 190 6.02 5.21 -11.31
C VAL A 190 5.61 6.56 -11.92
N GLU A 191 6.60 7.41 -12.27
CA GLU A 191 6.39 8.68 -12.97
C GLU A 191 5.87 8.49 -14.40
N LEU A 192 6.36 7.48 -15.12
CA LEU A 192 5.87 7.12 -16.45
C LEU A 192 4.41 6.68 -16.37
N ALA A 193 4.06 5.77 -15.47
CA ALA A 193 2.68 5.37 -15.26
C ALA A 193 1.75 6.56 -14.91
N MET A 194 2.23 7.50 -14.08
CA MET A 194 1.49 8.71 -13.75
C MET A 194 1.30 9.63 -14.97
N THR A 195 2.31 9.72 -15.83
CA THR A 195 2.24 10.50 -17.06
C THR A 195 1.25 9.86 -18.02
N ASN A 196 1.36 8.55 -18.24
CA ASN A 196 0.50 7.79 -19.15
C ASN A 196 -0.99 7.91 -18.77
N ILE A 197 -1.35 7.69 -17.49
CA ILE A 197 -2.76 7.82 -17.06
C ILE A 197 -3.26 9.26 -17.13
N THR A 198 -2.39 10.24 -16.86
CA THR A 198 -2.77 11.65 -16.92
C THR A 198 -3.00 12.13 -18.35
N ASP A 199 -2.19 11.65 -19.28
CA ASP A 199 -2.34 11.99 -20.69
C ASP A 199 -3.54 11.29 -21.30
N ALA A 200 -3.79 10.02 -20.99
CA ALA A 200 -4.97 9.29 -21.40
C ALA A 200 -6.27 9.92 -20.89
N ALA A 201 -6.30 10.38 -19.65
CA ALA A 201 -7.48 11.06 -19.10
C ALA A 201 -7.89 12.35 -19.85
N LYS A 202 -7.00 12.94 -20.63
CA LYS A 202 -7.33 14.10 -21.49
C LYS A 202 -8.08 13.69 -22.76
N HIS A 203 -8.02 12.42 -23.13
CA HIS A 203 -8.56 11.86 -24.37
C HIS A 203 -9.49 10.67 -24.07
N ALA A 204 -10.10 10.64 -22.91
CA ALA A 204 -10.84 9.49 -22.35
C ALA A 204 -11.97 8.94 -23.24
N ALA A 205 -12.36 9.66 -24.28
CA ALA A 205 -13.42 9.25 -25.22
C ALA A 205 -12.92 8.32 -26.37
N ASP A 206 -11.61 8.09 -26.50
CA ASP A 206 -11.05 7.29 -27.60
C ASP A 206 -10.76 5.85 -27.15
N ALA A 207 -11.44 4.88 -27.78
CA ALA A 207 -11.26 3.45 -27.47
C ALA A 207 -9.79 2.98 -27.65
N GLU A 208 -9.01 3.61 -28.52
CA GLU A 208 -7.59 3.31 -28.73
C GLU A 208 -6.77 3.65 -27.47
N ASP A 209 -7.14 4.69 -26.73
CA ASP A 209 -6.46 5.10 -25.50
C ASP A 209 -6.68 4.14 -24.33
N ILE A 210 -7.75 3.35 -24.34
CA ILE A 210 -7.98 2.33 -23.32
C ILE A 210 -6.91 1.23 -23.38
N TYR A 211 -6.55 0.78 -24.57
CA TYR A 211 -5.50 -0.23 -24.74
C TYR A 211 -4.10 0.31 -24.41
N ASN A 212 -3.87 1.61 -24.57
CA ASN A 212 -2.62 2.25 -24.18
C ASN A 212 -2.39 2.21 -22.66
N GLN A 213 -3.44 1.95 -21.85
CA GLN A 213 -3.30 1.73 -20.41
C GLN A 213 -2.50 0.44 -20.08
N ARG A 214 -2.23 -0.42 -21.03
CA ARG A 214 -1.28 -1.55 -20.88
C ARG A 214 0.12 -1.08 -20.56
N ASP A 215 0.52 0.09 -21.04
CA ASP A 215 1.82 0.69 -20.70
C ASP A 215 1.96 0.91 -19.18
N ILE A 216 0.86 1.23 -18.48
CA ILE A 216 0.86 1.35 -17.01
C ILE A 216 1.19 0.00 -16.36
N THR A 217 0.63 -1.10 -16.88
CA THR A 217 0.93 -2.43 -16.34
C THR A 217 2.39 -2.81 -16.57
N ASP A 218 2.96 -2.44 -17.71
CA ASP A 218 4.36 -2.67 -18.04
C ASP A 218 5.29 -1.83 -17.16
N ASP A 219 4.97 -0.56 -16.92
CA ASP A 219 5.69 0.31 -15.99
C ASP A 219 5.67 -0.24 -14.55
N MET A 220 4.52 -0.72 -14.08
CA MET A 220 4.41 -1.35 -12.75
C MET A 220 5.20 -2.66 -12.68
N LEU A 221 5.20 -3.45 -13.75
CA LEU A 221 5.99 -4.68 -13.83
C LEU A 221 7.49 -4.37 -13.82
N ALA A 222 7.92 -3.34 -14.56
CA ALA A 222 9.29 -2.87 -14.56
C ALA A 222 9.72 -2.32 -13.18
N PHE A 223 8.83 -1.61 -12.49
CA PHE A 223 9.04 -1.19 -11.10
C PHE A 223 9.27 -2.40 -10.19
N TRP A 224 8.41 -3.43 -10.24
CA TRP A 224 8.55 -4.64 -9.42
C TRP A 224 9.87 -5.38 -9.67
N GLY A 225 10.21 -5.60 -10.95
CA GLY A 225 11.48 -6.21 -11.33
C GLY A 225 12.68 -5.37 -10.89
N GLY A 226 12.56 -4.05 -10.99
CA GLY A 226 13.57 -3.10 -10.54
C GLY A 226 13.77 -3.12 -9.03
N ILE A 227 12.71 -3.12 -8.22
CA ILE A 227 12.78 -3.22 -6.75
C ILE A 227 13.42 -4.54 -6.33
N GLU A 228 13.00 -5.66 -6.92
CA GLU A 228 13.53 -6.96 -6.55
C GLU A 228 15.05 -7.05 -6.73
N ASN A 229 15.56 -6.49 -7.83
CA ASN A 229 16.98 -6.51 -8.18
C ASN A 229 17.79 -5.28 -7.70
N SER A 230 17.14 -4.33 -7.00
CA SER A 230 17.83 -3.12 -6.52
C SER A 230 18.68 -3.38 -5.27
N PRO A 231 19.65 -2.49 -4.94
CA PRO A 231 20.40 -2.53 -3.70
C PRO A 231 19.61 -1.94 -2.50
N VAL A 232 18.31 -1.69 -2.62
CA VAL A 232 17.45 -1.21 -1.53
C VAL A 232 17.52 -2.19 -0.36
N ASP A 233 17.57 -1.65 0.86
CA ASP A 233 17.65 -2.45 2.08
C ASP A 233 16.53 -3.52 2.14
N PRO A 234 16.83 -4.76 2.54
CA PRO A 234 15.84 -5.84 2.60
C PRO A 234 14.61 -5.52 3.46
N THR A 235 14.77 -4.75 4.53
CA THR A 235 13.67 -4.34 5.41
C THR A 235 12.73 -3.37 4.68
N LEU A 236 13.29 -2.40 3.94
CA LEU A 236 12.48 -1.47 3.14
C LEU A 236 11.74 -2.21 2.03
N LYS A 237 12.42 -3.15 1.35
CA LYS A 237 11.77 -4.03 0.37
C LYS A 237 10.63 -4.83 1.00
N ALA A 238 10.83 -5.37 2.21
CA ALA A 238 9.80 -6.16 2.88
C ALA A 238 8.50 -5.36 3.09
N PHE A 239 8.59 -4.09 3.52
CA PHE A 239 7.39 -3.24 3.65
C PHE A 239 6.66 -3.06 2.32
N ILE A 240 7.38 -2.78 1.23
CA ILE A 240 6.79 -2.62 -0.10
C ILE A 240 6.11 -3.92 -0.55
N PHE A 241 6.80 -5.06 -0.42
CA PHE A 241 6.28 -6.35 -0.88
C PHE A 241 5.14 -6.88 0.00
N ILE A 242 5.13 -6.58 1.30
CA ILE A 242 3.98 -6.87 2.17
C ILE A 242 2.76 -6.09 1.68
N GLY A 243 2.90 -4.80 1.39
CA GLY A 243 1.84 -4.00 0.80
C GLY A 243 1.33 -4.61 -0.51
N LYS A 244 2.25 -4.94 -1.43
CA LYS A 244 1.96 -5.61 -2.70
C LYS A 244 1.12 -6.88 -2.52
N TYR A 245 1.61 -7.83 -1.74
CA TYR A 245 0.95 -9.13 -1.64
C TYR A 245 -0.35 -9.09 -0.83
N LEU A 246 -0.48 -8.18 0.13
CA LEU A 246 -1.76 -7.95 0.81
C LEU A 246 -2.81 -7.39 -0.15
N GLU A 247 -2.44 -6.43 -1.00
CA GLU A 247 -3.36 -5.89 -2.01
C GLU A 247 -3.76 -6.97 -3.03
N ARG A 248 -2.79 -7.75 -3.50
CA ARG A 248 -3.05 -8.85 -4.43
C ARG A 248 -4.02 -9.88 -3.88
N ILE A 249 -3.83 -10.31 -2.63
CA ILE A 249 -4.71 -11.27 -1.97
C ILE A 249 -6.12 -10.69 -1.80
N ASP A 250 -6.22 -9.42 -1.40
CA ASP A 250 -7.51 -8.73 -1.27
C ASP A 250 -8.26 -8.71 -2.61
N LEU A 251 -7.61 -8.24 -3.67
CA LEU A 251 -8.20 -8.18 -5.01
C LEU A 251 -8.54 -9.57 -5.55
N TYR A 252 -7.67 -10.57 -5.39
CA TYR A 252 -7.94 -11.94 -5.81
C TYR A 252 -9.16 -12.51 -5.10
N THR A 253 -9.32 -12.21 -3.82
CA THR A 253 -10.51 -12.60 -3.05
C THR A 253 -11.77 -11.94 -3.59
N ARG A 254 -11.72 -10.64 -3.91
CA ARG A 254 -12.84 -9.89 -4.49
C ARG A 254 -13.23 -10.41 -5.87
N PHE A 255 -12.26 -10.75 -6.70
CA PHE A 255 -12.49 -11.34 -8.03
C PHE A 255 -12.87 -12.83 -7.97
N GLY A 256 -12.95 -13.43 -6.77
CA GLY A 256 -13.38 -14.82 -6.59
C GLY A 256 -12.38 -15.86 -7.05
N LEU A 257 -11.07 -15.53 -7.06
CA LEU A 257 -10.02 -16.47 -7.40
C LEU A 257 -9.91 -17.60 -6.34
N THR A 258 -9.45 -18.74 -6.77
CA THR A 258 -9.35 -19.94 -5.94
C THR A 258 -8.19 -19.85 -4.93
N MET A 259 -8.26 -20.68 -3.88
CA MET A 259 -7.17 -20.82 -2.91
C MET A 259 -5.85 -21.29 -3.56
N GLU A 260 -5.92 -22.05 -4.65
CA GLU A 260 -4.73 -22.48 -5.39
C GLU A 260 -4.01 -21.28 -6.04
N GLU A 261 -4.76 -20.36 -6.64
CA GLU A 261 -4.22 -19.13 -7.24
C GLU A 261 -3.66 -18.16 -6.17
N MET A 262 -4.19 -18.22 -4.94
CA MET A 262 -3.72 -17.42 -3.81
C MET A 262 -2.49 -18.01 -3.10
N GLU A 263 -2.15 -19.27 -3.32
CA GLU A 263 -1.05 -19.93 -2.60
C GLU A 263 0.31 -19.23 -2.76
N ALA A 264 0.65 -18.86 -3.97
CA ALA A 264 1.93 -18.18 -4.25
C ALA A 264 2.02 -16.77 -3.61
N PRO A 265 1.01 -15.89 -3.74
CA PRO A 265 0.98 -14.61 -3.01
C PRO A 265 1.07 -14.78 -1.49
N LEU A 266 0.35 -15.75 -0.90
CA LEU A 266 0.39 -16.02 0.54
C LEU A 266 1.77 -16.47 1.01
N LYS A 267 2.43 -17.36 0.27
CA LYS A 267 3.82 -17.78 0.56
C LYS A 267 4.79 -16.60 0.51
N LYS A 268 4.65 -15.73 -0.48
CA LYS A 268 5.48 -14.52 -0.61
C LYS A 268 5.23 -13.54 0.52
N LEU A 269 3.97 -13.29 0.88
CA LEU A 269 3.62 -12.46 2.02
C LEU A 269 4.25 -12.98 3.32
N ALA A 270 4.12 -14.27 3.60
CA ALA A 270 4.74 -14.89 4.77
C ALA A 270 6.28 -14.71 4.76
N SER A 271 6.93 -14.91 3.61
CA SER A 271 8.38 -14.75 3.48
C SER A 271 8.84 -13.32 3.79
N TYR A 272 8.15 -12.30 3.28
CA TYR A 272 8.52 -10.92 3.58
C TYR A 272 8.20 -10.51 5.02
N SER A 273 7.12 -11.04 5.62
CA SER A 273 6.82 -10.83 7.04
C SER A 273 7.93 -11.38 7.94
N MET A 274 8.50 -12.54 7.59
CA MET A 274 9.63 -13.12 8.33
C MET A 274 10.88 -12.25 8.31
N ILE A 275 11.11 -11.46 7.24
CA ILE A 275 12.23 -10.50 7.19
C ILE A 275 12.06 -9.43 8.27
N LEU A 276 10.84 -8.92 8.47
CA LEU A 276 10.56 -7.93 9.51
C LEU A 276 10.70 -8.52 10.91
N ASP A 277 10.35 -9.78 11.10
CA ASP A 277 10.55 -10.52 12.35
C ASP A 277 12.02 -10.90 12.61
N GLY A 278 12.92 -10.55 11.69
CA GLY A 278 14.35 -10.88 11.80
C GLY A 278 14.67 -12.36 11.58
N MET A 279 13.74 -13.14 11.04
CA MET A 279 13.96 -14.54 10.72
C MET A 279 14.64 -14.71 9.36
N PRO A 280 15.48 -15.75 9.17
CA PRO A 280 16.04 -16.05 7.85
C PRO A 280 14.92 -16.50 6.90
N LEU A 281 15.04 -16.09 5.62
CA LEU A 281 14.15 -16.60 4.58
C LEU A 281 14.24 -18.14 4.53
N PRO A 282 13.10 -18.84 4.40
CA PRO A 282 13.11 -20.26 4.12
C PRO A 282 13.84 -20.50 2.78
N SER A 283 14.75 -21.46 2.80
CA SER A 283 15.53 -21.90 1.63
C SER A 283 14.66 -22.57 0.58
#